data_30bf90d2dfc3e8e1ec464d96b401a868
#
_entry.id   30bf90d2dfc3e8e1ec464d96b401a868
#
_cell.length_a   1.000
_cell.length_b   1.000
_cell.length_c   1.000
_cell.angle_alpha   90.00
_cell.angle_beta   90.00
_cell.angle_gamma   90.00
#
_symmetry.space_group_name_H-M   'P 1'
#
loop_
_entity.id
_entity.type
_entity.pdbx_description
1 polymer ?
#
loop_
_entity_poly.entity_id
_entity_poly.type
_entity_poly.pdbx_seq_one_letter_code
_entity_poly.pdbx_strand_id
1 'polypeptide(L)'
;MALDQEIKAQLAGYLDLLEQNIVLKVSVATDENSQKLLEFVTEIAEMSPKIRLEQGSLSRTPSFSVERENEDFGIAFAGIPLGHEFTSLILALLQVSGRPPKISEDIAAQIKKISKPHHFESYVSLTCHNCPDIVQALNIMSVLNPNISHTMIEGGMFKDEVEAKNIMAVPTIFENGILFGSGRMTIEQIIVKIVGEADASEFEAKDPFDVLVIGGGPAGASAAIYAARKGIRTGIVADTFGGQVLETLSIENVIGTKYTEGPKLIAQIEEHVNEYGVDVMKQVRAKSIEKNENVEVTLENGAVLTTKTAIISTGARWRNIGVPGEQEFKNKGVAYCPHCDGPLFEGKNVAVVGGGNSGIEAAIDLAGTVKHVTVLEFMPELKADDVLQKRLYSLPNVTVLKNVQTKEITGQDKVSGVTYVNRETGEEVHVDVEGVFILIGLAPNTEWLGDDIERNKMGEIITNKHGETSVPGIFAAGDCTDSAYKQIIISMGSGATAALGAFDYMIRN
;
A
#
# COMPACT_ATOMS: atom_id res chain seq x y z
N MET A 1 12.21 -30.56 -0.26
CA MET A 1 11.16 -30.22 0.75
C MET A 1 9.84 -30.44 0.08
N ALA A 2 9.13 -31.51 0.43
CA ALA A 2 7.90 -31.88 -0.25
C ALA A 2 6.79 -30.87 0.08
N LEU A 3 6.03 -30.45 -0.93
CA LEU A 3 4.80 -29.69 -0.73
C LEU A 3 3.84 -30.51 0.13
N ASP A 4 3.15 -29.89 1.07
CA ASP A 4 2.12 -30.58 1.84
C ASP A 4 0.92 -30.96 0.96
N GLN A 5 0.08 -31.89 1.44
CA GLN A 5 -1.02 -32.43 0.63
C GLN A 5 -2.09 -31.40 0.31
N GLU A 6 -2.30 -30.40 1.17
CA GLU A 6 -3.30 -29.35 0.96
C GLU A 6 -2.85 -28.37 -0.12
N ILE A 7 -1.58 -27.93 -0.06
CA ILE A 7 -0.96 -27.10 -1.09
C ILE A 7 -0.95 -27.82 -2.45
N LYS A 8 -0.64 -29.14 -2.47
CA LYS A 8 -0.71 -29.95 -3.70
C LYS A 8 -2.11 -29.98 -4.31
N ALA A 9 -3.13 -30.20 -3.48
CA ALA A 9 -4.51 -30.26 -3.95
C ALA A 9 -4.96 -28.91 -4.55
N GLN A 10 -4.59 -27.80 -3.92
CA GLN A 10 -4.87 -26.46 -4.44
C GLN A 10 -4.09 -26.21 -5.74
N LEU A 11 -2.80 -26.52 -5.79
CA LEU A 11 -1.96 -26.33 -6.96
C LEU A 11 -2.48 -27.11 -8.17
N ALA A 12 -2.87 -28.38 -7.99
CA ALA A 12 -3.41 -29.22 -9.07
C ALA A 12 -4.59 -28.54 -9.78
N GLY A 13 -5.53 -27.96 -9.01
CA GLY A 13 -6.67 -27.24 -9.58
C GLY A 13 -6.27 -26.01 -10.42
N TYR A 14 -5.18 -25.34 -10.06
CA TYR A 14 -4.66 -24.22 -10.86
C TYR A 14 -3.87 -24.69 -12.08
N LEU A 15 -3.10 -25.78 -11.97
CA LEU A 15 -2.33 -26.32 -13.09
C LEU A 15 -3.21 -26.88 -14.22
N ASP A 16 -4.42 -27.35 -13.90
CA ASP A 16 -5.43 -27.72 -14.91
C ASP A 16 -5.88 -26.53 -15.78
N LEU A 17 -5.70 -25.32 -15.27
CA LEU A 17 -6.07 -24.09 -15.96
C LEU A 17 -4.99 -23.56 -16.91
N LEU A 18 -3.81 -24.17 -16.98
CA LEU A 18 -2.76 -23.77 -17.93
C LEU A 18 -3.27 -23.90 -19.37
N GLU A 19 -3.00 -22.89 -20.18
CA GLU A 19 -3.43 -22.86 -21.60
C GLU A 19 -2.36 -23.46 -22.51
N GLN A 20 -1.10 -23.04 -22.34
CA GLN A 20 0.05 -23.49 -23.13
C GLN A 20 1.12 -24.15 -22.26
N ASN A 21 2.09 -24.78 -22.92
CA ASN A 21 3.20 -25.45 -22.25
C ASN A 21 4.16 -24.45 -21.61
N ILE A 22 4.58 -24.75 -20.38
CA ILE A 22 5.50 -23.97 -19.57
C ILE A 22 6.85 -24.71 -19.51
N VAL A 23 7.91 -23.95 -19.57
CA VAL A 23 9.28 -24.39 -19.33
C VAL A 23 9.77 -23.73 -18.03
N LEU A 24 10.12 -24.52 -17.05
CA LEU A 24 10.87 -24.06 -15.88
C LEU A 24 12.36 -24.30 -16.14
N LYS A 25 13.09 -23.23 -16.44
CA LYS A 25 14.54 -23.30 -16.65
C LYS A 25 15.26 -23.12 -15.33
N VAL A 26 16.01 -24.09 -14.89
CA VAL A 26 16.55 -24.21 -13.53
C VAL A 26 18.06 -23.98 -13.52
N SER A 27 18.53 -23.07 -12.67
CA SER A 27 19.94 -22.84 -12.37
C SER A 27 20.24 -23.33 -10.95
N VAL A 28 20.94 -24.47 -10.82
CA VAL A 28 21.25 -25.12 -9.56
C VAL A 28 22.70 -25.55 -9.49
N ALA A 29 23.26 -25.57 -8.29
CA ALA A 29 24.57 -26.09 -7.95
C ALA A 29 24.44 -27.40 -7.14
N THR A 30 25.51 -27.81 -6.45
CA THR A 30 25.52 -29.01 -5.63
C THR A 30 25.22 -28.80 -4.16
N ASP A 31 24.92 -27.57 -3.77
CA ASP A 31 24.58 -27.19 -2.39
C ASP A 31 23.15 -27.60 -2.00
N GLU A 32 22.88 -27.55 -0.69
CA GLU A 32 21.62 -27.98 -0.10
C GLU A 32 20.41 -27.13 -0.58
N ASN A 33 20.58 -25.81 -0.75
CA ASN A 33 19.52 -24.92 -1.21
C ASN A 33 19.17 -25.20 -2.68
N SER A 34 20.17 -25.47 -3.50
CA SER A 34 19.98 -25.89 -4.90
C SER A 34 19.24 -27.22 -5.01
N GLN A 35 19.53 -28.19 -4.13
CA GLN A 35 18.81 -29.44 -4.09
C GLN A 35 17.35 -29.27 -3.70
N LYS A 36 17.08 -28.46 -2.66
CA LYS A 36 15.71 -28.14 -2.23
C LYS A 36 14.89 -27.45 -3.33
N LEU A 37 15.49 -26.51 -4.04
CA LEU A 37 14.82 -25.83 -5.16
C LEU A 37 14.54 -26.81 -6.30
N LEU A 38 15.49 -27.68 -6.65
CA LEU A 38 15.29 -28.67 -7.70
C LEU A 38 14.17 -29.65 -7.34
N GLU A 39 14.13 -30.15 -6.10
CA GLU A 39 13.02 -30.98 -5.61
C GLU A 39 11.68 -30.26 -5.76
N PHE A 40 11.59 -29.00 -5.34
CA PHE A 40 10.38 -28.19 -5.40
C PHE A 40 9.86 -28.01 -6.83
N VAL A 41 10.71 -27.60 -7.77
CA VAL A 41 10.27 -27.39 -9.16
C VAL A 41 9.99 -28.71 -9.90
N THR A 42 10.70 -29.78 -9.53
CA THR A 42 10.43 -31.14 -10.06
C THR A 42 9.05 -31.59 -9.64
N GLU A 43 8.71 -31.46 -8.38
CA GLU A 43 7.40 -31.82 -7.85
C GLU A 43 6.25 -31.03 -8.57
N ILE A 44 6.43 -29.73 -8.84
CA ILE A 44 5.47 -28.94 -9.64
C ILE A 44 5.36 -29.47 -11.07
N ALA A 45 6.48 -29.77 -11.72
CA ALA A 45 6.49 -30.24 -13.10
C ALA A 45 5.83 -31.64 -13.24
N GLU A 46 6.00 -32.52 -12.25
CA GLU A 46 5.34 -33.84 -12.23
C GLU A 46 3.81 -33.74 -12.07
N MET A 47 3.28 -32.63 -11.56
CA MET A 47 1.85 -32.45 -11.36
C MET A 47 1.09 -32.03 -12.64
N SER A 48 1.79 -31.64 -13.73
CA SER A 48 1.13 -31.24 -14.97
C SER A 48 1.95 -31.64 -16.20
N PRO A 49 1.37 -32.31 -17.19
CA PRO A 49 2.07 -32.65 -18.44
C PRO A 49 2.40 -31.43 -19.30
N LYS A 50 1.87 -30.27 -18.95
CA LYS A 50 2.16 -28.98 -19.60
C LYS A 50 3.40 -28.28 -19.04
N ILE A 51 4.02 -28.80 -17.98
CA ILE A 51 5.22 -28.22 -17.39
C ILE A 51 6.40 -29.16 -17.60
N ARG A 52 7.47 -28.62 -18.15
CA ARG A 52 8.75 -29.35 -18.28
C ARG A 52 9.88 -28.59 -17.62
N LEU A 53 10.89 -29.33 -17.17
CA LEU A 53 12.11 -28.74 -16.63
C LEU A 53 13.19 -28.74 -17.69
N GLU A 54 13.94 -27.66 -17.73
CA GLU A 54 15.18 -27.51 -18.48
C GLU A 54 16.31 -27.03 -17.57
N GLN A 55 17.50 -27.55 -17.72
CA GLN A 55 18.64 -27.01 -17.02
C GLN A 55 19.18 -25.81 -17.79
N GLY A 56 19.48 -24.72 -17.07
CA GLY A 56 19.99 -23.48 -17.63
C GLY A 56 20.96 -22.78 -16.71
N SER A 57 21.41 -21.61 -17.12
CA SER A 57 22.23 -20.71 -16.31
C SER A 57 21.49 -19.38 -16.21
N LEU A 58 21.12 -18.98 -15.00
CA LEU A 58 20.52 -17.70 -14.68
C LEU A 58 21.49 -16.83 -13.89
N SER A 59 21.15 -15.58 -13.68
CA SER A 59 22.01 -14.61 -12.96
C SER A 59 22.30 -15.02 -11.51
N ARG A 60 21.43 -15.84 -10.92
CA ARG A 60 21.55 -16.35 -9.54
C ARG A 60 21.39 -17.86 -9.48
N THR A 61 21.98 -18.46 -8.45
CA THR A 61 21.86 -19.88 -8.15
C THR A 61 21.72 -20.03 -6.63
N PRO A 62 20.65 -20.71 -6.13
CA PRO A 62 19.61 -21.41 -6.87
C PRO A 62 18.48 -20.50 -7.39
N SER A 63 18.04 -20.74 -8.61
CA SER A 63 16.94 -19.98 -9.20
C SER A 63 16.26 -20.75 -10.33
N PHE A 64 15.10 -20.28 -10.78
CA PHE A 64 14.46 -20.76 -11.99
C PHE A 64 13.68 -19.63 -12.68
N SER A 65 13.57 -19.69 -14.01
CA SER A 65 12.68 -18.84 -14.80
C SER A 65 11.41 -19.59 -15.18
N VAL A 66 10.36 -18.79 -15.44
CA VAL A 66 9.07 -19.28 -15.95
C VAL A 66 8.94 -18.79 -17.38
N GLU A 67 9.10 -19.70 -18.32
CA GLU A 67 9.10 -19.42 -19.76
C GLU A 67 7.95 -20.18 -20.45
N ARG A 68 7.53 -19.71 -21.60
CA ARG A 68 6.73 -20.48 -22.53
C ARG A 68 7.66 -21.16 -23.54
N GLU A 69 7.20 -22.20 -24.19
CA GLU A 69 8.02 -22.87 -25.21
C GLU A 69 8.42 -21.87 -26.30
N ASN A 70 9.74 -21.62 -26.43
CA ASN A 70 10.36 -20.66 -27.33
C ASN A 70 10.09 -19.16 -27.04
N GLU A 71 9.59 -18.80 -25.87
CA GLU A 71 9.32 -17.41 -25.49
C GLU A 71 9.68 -17.16 -24.03
N ASP A 72 10.64 -16.26 -23.79
CA ASP A 72 11.06 -15.82 -22.46
C ASP A 72 10.36 -14.52 -22.10
N PHE A 73 9.62 -14.49 -21.01
CA PHE A 73 8.92 -13.32 -20.48
C PHE A 73 9.77 -12.55 -19.47
N GLY A 74 11.01 -12.95 -19.23
CA GLY A 74 11.90 -12.31 -18.29
C GLY A 74 11.45 -12.46 -16.82
N ILE A 75 10.74 -13.51 -16.46
CA ILE A 75 10.28 -13.77 -15.09
C ILE A 75 11.13 -14.85 -14.45
N ALA A 76 11.80 -14.50 -13.35
CA ALA A 76 12.62 -15.45 -12.60
C ALA A 76 12.34 -15.38 -11.08
N PHE A 77 12.56 -16.49 -10.42
CA PHE A 77 12.50 -16.67 -8.97
C PHE A 77 13.86 -17.15 -8.47
N ALA A 78 14.56 -16.32 -7.73
CA ALA A 78 15.77 -16.69 -7.01
C ALA A 78 15.40 -17.09 -5.58
N GLY A 79 15.51 -18.39 -5.30
CA GLY A 79 14.99 -19.04 -4.13
C GLY A 79 13.65 -19.73 -4.35
N ILE A 80 13.04 -20.26 -3.28
CA ILE A 80 11.82 -21.07 -3.34
C ILE A 80 10.62 -20.18 -2.95
N PRO A 81 9.71 -19.86 -3.88
CA PRO A 81 8.55 -18.99 -3.60
C PRO A 81 7.45 -19.76 -2.86
N LEU A 82 7.63 -19.93 -1.56
CA LEU A 82 6.66 -20.51 -0.63
C LEU A 82 6.00 -19.43 0.23
N GLY A 83 5.19 -19.81 1.20
CA GLY A 83 4.47 -18.89 2.06
C GLY A 83 3.59 -17.96 1.24
N HIS A 84 3.68 -16.66 1.48
CA HIS A 84 2.87 -15.66 0.77
C HIS A 84 3.21 -15.55 -0.72
N GLU A 85 4.44 -15.90 -1.14
CA GLU A 85 4.87 -15.84 -2.55
C GLU A 85 4.42 -17.04 -3.39
N PHE A 86 3.83 -18.07 -2.78
CA PHE A 86 3.33 -19.23 -3.53
C PHE A 86 2.24 -18.82 -4.53
N THR A 87 1.36 -17.91 -4.15
CA THR A 87 0.34 -17.35 -5.06
C THR A 87 0.98 -16.59 -6.22
N SER A 88 2.07 -15.87 -5.99
CA SER A 88 2.80 -15.14 -7.05
C SER A 88 3.37 -16.11 -8.10
N LEU A 89 3.88 -17.27 -7.69
CA LEU A 89 4.30 -18.32 -8.62
C LEU A 89 3.12 -18.89 -9.42
N ILE A 90 2.01 -19.23 -8.76
CA ILE A 90 0.82 -19.76 -9.44
C ILE A 90 0.33 -18.78 -10.52
N LEU A 91 0.24 -17.50 -10.19
CA LEU A 91 -0.19 -16.48 -11.14
C LEU A 91 0.80 -16.32 -12.30
N ALA A 92 2.10 -16.36 -12.03
CA ALA A 92 3.13 -16.33 -13.08
C ALA A 92 2.98 -17.51 -14.05
N LEU A 93 2.81 -18.74 -13.55
CA LEU A 93 2.56 -19.92 -14.38
C LEU A 93 1.32 -19.74 -15.28
N LEU A 94 0.21 -19.29 -14.70
CA LEU A 94 -1.04 -19.08 -15.44
C LEU A 94 -0.90 -18.01 -16.51
N GLN A 95 -0.30 -16.86 -16.17
CA GLN A 95 -0.16 -15.73 -17.08
C GLN A 95 0.84 -16.01 -18.21
N VAL A 96 1.97 -16.63 -17.89
CA VAL A 96 2.93 -17.08 -18.90
C VAL A 96 2.31 -18.15 -19.80
N SER A 97 1.42 -19.00 -19.29
CA SER A 97 0.71 -20.01 -20.14
C SER A 97 -0.28 -19.40 -21.14
N GLY A 98 -0.60 -18.11 -21.00
CA GLY A 98 -1.52 -17.38 -21.92
C GLY A 98 -2.77 -16.81 -21.27
N ARG A 99 -3.00 -17.07 -19.97
CA ARG A 99 -4.14 -16.44 -19.27
C ARG A 99 -3.93 -14.96 -19.08
N PRO A 100 -4.90 -14.10 -19.44
CA PRO A 100 -4.78 -12.67 -19.29
C PRO A 100 -4.72 -12.29 -17.80
N PRO A 101 -3.82 -11.37 -17.41
CA PRO A 101 -3.82 -10.82 -16.06
C PRO A 101 -5.09 -10.02 -15.78
N LYS A 102 -5.53 -10.00 -14.53
CA LYS A 102 -6.72 -9.25 -14.09
C LYS A 102 -6.34 -7.80 -13.78
N ILE A 103 -6.19 -6.99 -14.79
CA ILE A 103 -5.97 -5.54 -14.71
C ILE A 103 -6.87 -4.81 -15.69
N SER A 104 -7.04 -3.48 -15.52
CA SER A 104 -7.81 -2.67 -16.46
C SER A 104 -7.10 -2.55 -17.82
N GLU A 105 -7.89 -2.35 -18.88
CA GLU A 105 -7.34 -2.17 -20.23
C GLU A 105 -6.43 -0.95 -20.33
N ASP A 106 -6.73 0.12 -19.58
CA ASP A 106 -5.91 1.33 -19.52
C ASP A 106 -4.51 1.06 -18.95
N ILE A 107 -4.43 0.32 -17.86
CA ILE A 107 -3.14 -0.08 -17.26
C ILE A 107 -2.36 -0.97 -18.22
N ALA A 108 -3.03 -1.95 -18.85
CA ALA A 108 -2.40 -2.79 -19.85
C ALA A 108 -1.85 -1.98 -21.04
N ALA A 109 -2.59 -0.97 -21.50
CA ALA A 109 -2.16 -0.07 -22.57
C ALA A 109 -0.94 0.79 -22.15
N GLN A 110 -0.94 1.31 -20.93
CA GLN A 110 0.20 2.07 -20.41
C GLN A 110 1.47 1.21 -20.32
N ILE A 111 1.36 -0.02 -19.79
CA ILE A 111 2.49 -0.95 -19.71
C ILE A 111 3.06 -1.23 -21.12
N LYS A 112 2.20 -1.49 -22.12
CA LYS A 112 2.63 -1.76 -23.51
C LYS A 112 3.32 -0.57 -24.17
N LYS A 113 3.09 0.66 -23.74
CA LYS A 113 3.75 1.87 -24.24
C LYS A 113 5.18 2.04 -23.71
N ILE A 114 5.60 1.33 -22.67
CA ILE A 114 6.96 1.42 -22.10
C ILE A 114 7.95 0.88 -23.14
N SER A 115 8.82 1.76 -23.65
CA SER A 115 9.71 1.47 -24.77
C SER A 115 11.17 1.19 -24.37
N LYS A 116 11.56 1.58 -23.16
CA LYS A 116 12.92 1.37 -22.67
C LYS A 116 13.02 0.03 -21.93
N PRO A 117 14.20 -0.62 -21.94
CA PRO A 117 14.42 -1.82 -21.15
C PRO A 117 14.47 -1.50 -19.64
N HIS A 118 13.73 -2.28 -18.85
CA HIS A 118 13.69 -2.19 -17.40
C HIS A 118 13.86 -3.60 -16.81
N HIS A 119 14.91 -3.78 -16.02
CA HIS A 119 15.12 -5.00 -15.26
C HIS A 119 14.90 -4.76 -13.79
N PHE A 120 13.86 -5.38 -13.25
CA PHE A 120 13.49 -5.26 -11.83
C PHE A 120 13.98 -6.47 -11.02
N GLU A 121 14.47 -6.17 -9.84
CA GLU A 121 14.80 -7.14 -8.80
C GLU A 121 14.00 -6.78 -7.56
N SER A 122 13.15 -7.69 -7.08
CA SER A 122 12.42 -7.49 -5.83
C SER A 122 12.94 -8.42 -4.73
N TYR A 123 13.47 -7.85 -3.67
CA TYR A 123 13.88 -8.59 -2.48
C TYR A 123 12.68 -8.75 -1.56
N VAL A 124 12.37 -10.00 -1.20
CA VAL A 124 11.16 -10.37 -0.48
C VAL A 124 11.48 -11.29 0.71
N SER A 125 10.51 -11.40 1.63
CA SER A 125 10.48 -12.44 2.66
C SER A 125 9.21 -13.28 2.48
N LEU A 126 9.30 -14.57 2.68
CA LEU A 126 8.17 -15.51 2.53
C LEU A 126 7.04 -15.25 3.54
N THR A 127 7.32 -14.52 4.62
CA THR A 127 6.35 -14.13 5.66
C THR A 127 5.81 -12.70 5.48
N CYS A 128 6.25 -11.99 4.45
CA CYS A 128 5.83 -10.62 4.17
C CYS A 128 4.48 -10.60 3.42
N HIS A 129 3.46 -9.98 4.00
CA HIS A 129 2.12 -9.89 3.40
C HIS A 129 2.04 -8.92 2.21
N ASN A 130 2.92 -7.90 2.17
CA ASN A 130 2.92 -6.89 1.11
C ASN A 130 3.83 -7.22 -0.08
N CYS A 131 4.71 -8.21 0.08
CA CYS A 131 5.65 -8.61 -0.97
C CYS A 131 4.96 -9.18 -2.22
N PRO A 132 3.90 -10.01 -2.11
CA PRO A 132 3.21 -10.55 -3.27
C PRO A 132 2.62 -9.49 -4.20
N ASP A 133 2.16 -8.35 -3.68
CA ASP A 133 1.60 -7.27 -4.51
C ASP A 133 2.63 -6.74 -5.52
N ILE A 134 3.87 -6.56 -5.07
CA ILE A 134 4.98 -6.09 -5.90
C ILE A 134 5.41 -7.17 -6.91
N VAL A 135 5.59 -8.40 -6.42
CA VAL A 135 6.03 -9.51 -7.27
C VAL A 135 5.01 -9.75 -8.39
N GLN A 136 3.73 -9.77 -8.06
CA GLN A 136 2.66 -9.95 -9.04
C GLN A 136 2.57 -8.77 -10.02
N ALA A 137 2.68 -7.52 -9.53
CA ALA A 137 2.67 -6.34 -10.39
C ALA A 137 3.81 -6.38 -11.42
N LEU A 138 5.04 -6.66 -10.99
CA LEU A 138 6.21 -6.72 -11.87
C LEU A 138 6.13 -7.92 -12.83
N ASN A 139 5.63 -9.08 -12.40
CA ASN A 139 5.39 -10.23 -13.26
C ASN A 139 4.34 -9.92 -14.34
N ILE A 140 3.23 -9.25 -13.98
CA ILE A 140 2.20 -8.81 -14.94
C ILE A 140 2.82 -7.87 -15.99
N MET A 141 3.64 -6.91 -15.54
CA MET A 141 4.32 -5.99 -16.44
C MET A 141 5.26 -6.72 -17.41
N SER A 142 6.00 -7.72 -16.93
CA SER A 142 6.89 -8.55 -17.75
C SER A 142 6.12 -9.38 -18.77
N VAL A 143 4.96 -9.96 -18.40
CA VAL A 143 4.09 -10.69 -19.34
C VAL A 143 3.56 -9.80 -20.46
N LEU A 144 3.24 -8.54 -20.15
CA LEU A 144 2.61 -7.61 -21.09
C LEU A 144 3.58 -6.83 -21.96
N ASN A 145 4.85 -6.73 -21.56
CA ASN A 145 5.84 -5.92 -22.27
C ASN A 145 7.24 -6.57 -22.25
N PRO A 146 7.78 -6.97 -23.41
CA PRO A 146 9.10 -7.63 -23.51
C PRO A 146 10.27 -6.72 -23.12
N ASN A 147 10.07 -5.41 -22.96
CA ASN A 147 11.09 -4.50 -22.43
C ASN A 147 11.20 -4.56 -20.91
N ILE A 148 10.33 -5.31 -20.23
CA ILE A 148 10.33 -5.41 -18.78
C ILE A 148 10.66 -6.83 -18.38
N SER A 149 11.57 -6.98 -17.42
CA SER A 149 11.92 -8.27 -16.82
C SER A 149 11.95 -8.14 -15.31
N HIS A 150 11.66 -9.22 -14.62
CA HIS A 150 11.58 -9.23 -13.17
C HIS A 150 12.21 -10.50 -12.57
N THR A 151 13.00 -10.31 -11.52
CA THR A 151 13.51 -11.39 -10.68
C THR A 151 13.05 -11.17 -9.24
N MET A 152 12.22 -12.07 -8.73
CA MET A 152 11.94 -12.18 -7.29
C MET A 152 13.13 -12.82 -6.58
N ILE A 153 13.60 -12.24 -5.48
CA ILE A 153 14.75 -12.74 -4.70
C ILE A 153 14.30 -12.98 -3.26
N GLU A 154 14.37 -14.23 -2.83
CA GLU A 154 14.07 -14.62 -1.45
C GLU A 154 15.27 -14.27 -0.56
N GLY A 155 15.11 -13.25 0.27
CA GLY A 155 16.20 -12.66 1.07
C GLY A 155 16.83 -13.63 2.09
N GLY A 156 16.09 -14.64 2.54
CA GLY A 156 16.60 -15.64 3.46
C GLY A 156 17.65 -16.58 2.82
N MET A 157 17.52 -16.87 1.53
CA MET A 157 18.52 -17.63 0.77
C MET A 157 19.69 -16.78 0.26
N PHE A 158 19.44 -15.49 0.00
CA PHE A 158 20.42 -14.55 -0.56
C PHE A 158 20.87 -13.47 0.44
N LYS A 159 21.18 -13.90 1.68
CA LYS A 159 21.55 -13.01 2.78
C LYS A 159 22.74 -12.12 2.47
N ASP A 160 23.75 -12.65 1.81
CA ASP A 160 24.96 -11.90 1.45
C ASP A 160 24.64 -10.74 0.50
N GLU A 161 23.69 -10.93 -0.44
CA GLU A 161 23.20 -9.85 -1.32
C GLU A 161 22.37 -8.81 -0.55
N VAL A 162 21.50 -9.28 0.35
CA VAL A 162 20.68 -8.40 1.21
C VAL A 162 21.57 -7.51 2.06
N GLU A 163 22.63 -8.08 2.66
CA GLU A 163 23.61 -7.34 3.46
C GLU A 163 24.42 -6.38 2.60
N ALA A 164 24.93 -6.84 1.47
CA ALA A 164 25.76 -6.01 0.56
C ALA A 164 24.97 -4.81 -0.02
N LYS A 165 23.66 -4.95 -0.21
CA LYS A 165 22.77 -3.89 -0.70
C LYS A 165 22.15 -3.06 0.43
N ASN A 166 22.47 -3.34 1.70
CA ASN A 166 21.90 -2.70 2.89
C ASN A 166 20.35 -2.72 2.89
N ILE A 167 19.75 -3.87 2.53
CA ILE A 167 18.30 -4.02 2.50
C ILE A 167 17.79 -4.28 3.91
N MET A 168 17.01 -3.36 4.46
CA MET A 168 16.55 -3.38 5.84
C MET A 168 15.03 -3.54 5.97
N ALA A 169 14.31 -3.54 4.86
CA ALA A 169 12.87 -3.74 4.81
C ALA A 169 12.50 -4.48 3.52
N VAL A 170 11.37 -5.17 3.52
CA VAL A 170 10.83 -5.87 2.36
C VAL A 170 9.36 -5.48 2.15
N PRO A 171 8.91 -5.39 0.89
CA PRO A 171 9.69 -5.56 -0.33
C PRO A 171 10.64 -4.36 -0.60
N THR A 172 11.81 -4.63 -1.12
CA THR A 172 12.73 -3.61 -1.68
C THR A 172 12.99 -3.92 -3.13
N ILE A 173 12.86 -2.91 -3.99
CA ILE A 173 12.91 -3.04 -5.44
C ILE A 173 14.11 -2.28 -5.98
N PHE A 174 14.86 -2.93 -6.81
CA PHE A 174 15.91 -2.31 -7.63
C PHE A 174 15.51 -2.35 -9.10
N GLU A 175 15.82 -1.31 -9.81
CA GLU A 175 15.71 -1.21 -11.27
C GLU A 175 17.09 -1.01 -11.87
N ASN A 176 17.49 -1.92 -12.75
CA ASN A 176 18.83 -1.90 -13.37
C ASN A 176 19.97 -1.74 -12.35
N GLY A 177 19.80 -2.36 -11.15
CA GLY A 177 20.76 -2.33 -10.05
C GLY A 177 20.70 -1.07 -9.16
N ILE A 178 19.83 -0.11 -9.44
CA ILE A 178 19.64 1.13 -8.67
C ILE A 178 18.38 0.97 -7.81
N LEU A 179 18.42 1.43 -6.55
CA LEU A 179 17.26 1.40 -5.67
C LEU A 179 16.09 2.17 -6.31
N PHE A 180 15.03 1.44 -6.64
CA PHE A 180 13.81 1.99 -7.21
C PHE A 180 12.81 2.38 -6.14
N GLY A 181 12.67 1.57 -5.09
CA GLY A 181 11.78 1.87 -3.97
C GLY A 181 11.73 0.77 -2.94
N SER A 182 11.11 1.06 -1.80
CA SER A 182 10.87 0.12 -0.71
C SER A 182 9.44 0.23 -0.21
N GLY A 183 8.91 -0.87 0.34
CA GLY A 183 7.53 -0.97 0.80
C GLY A 183 6.55 -1.25 -0.33
N ARG A 184 5.28 -1.28 0.02
CA ARG A 184 4.19 -1.58 -0.91
C ARG A 184 4.09 -0.51 -2.00
N MET A 185 3.99 -0.93 -3.25
CA MET A 185 3.64 -0.08 -4.39
C MET A 185 2.60 -0.79 -5.26
N THR A 186 1.65 -0.03 -5.81
CA THR A 186 0.72 -0.55 -6.81
C THR A 186 1.36 -0.54 -8.19
N ILE A 187 0.78 -1.28 -9.13
CA ILE A 187 1.25 -1.30 -10.52
C ILE A 187 1.24 0.09 -11.15
N GLU A 188 0.25 0.92 -10.81
CA GLU A 188 0.13 2.30 -11.26
C GLU A 188 1.30 3.15 -10.74
N GLN A 189 1.64 3.01 -9.47
CA GLN A 189 2.77 3.74 -8.86
C GLN A 189 4.11 3.34 -9.49
N ILE A 190 4.26 2.07 -9.87
CA ILE A 190 5.45 1.61 -10.60
C ILE A 190 5.50 2.26 -11.98
N ILE A 191 4.37 2.27 -12.72
CA ILE A 191 4.27 2.88 -14.05
C ILE A 191 4.64 4.37 -13.98
N VAL A 192 4.06 5.13 -13.04
CA VAL A 192 4.39 6.56 -12.87
C VAL A 192 5.88 6.80 -12.64
N LYS A 193 6.51 5.96 -11.83
CA LYS A 193 7.97 6.08 -11.59
C LYS A 193 8.82 5.80 -12.84
N ILE A 194 8.32 4.96 -13.76
CA ILE A 194 9.00 4.61 -15.01
C ILE A 194 8.77 5.67 -16.10
N VAL A 195 7.50 6.06 -16.27
CA VAL A 195 7.06 6.87 -17.45
C VAL A 195 7.01 8.35 -17.10
N GLY A 196 6.91 8.71 -15.81
CA GLY A 196 6.62 10.07 -15.35
C GLY A 196 5.12 10.31 -15.13
N GLU A 197 4.78 11.56 -14.76
CA GLU A 197 3.38 11.95 -14.54
C GLU A 197 2.57 11.86 -15.84
N ALA A 198 1.27 11.58 -15.72
CA ALA A 198 0.34 11.52 -16.84
C ALA A 198 0.30 12.85 -17.63
N ASP A 199 0.19 12.77 -18.96
CA ASP A 199 0.22 13.94 -19.85
C ASP A 199 -0.96 14.89 -19.53
N ALA A 200 -0.65 16.15 -19.27
CA ALA A 200 -1.64 17.18 -18.96
C ALA A 200 -2.73 17.29 -20.05
N SER A 201 -2.36 17.07 -21.31
CA SER A 201 -3.28 17.19 -22.45
C SER A 201 -4.45 16.19 -22.40
N GLU A 202 -4.26 15.00 -21.80
CA GLU A 202 -5.32 14.01 -21.63
C GLU A 202 -6.42 14.50 -20.65
N PHE A 203 -6.04 15.31 -19.67
CA PHE A 203 -6.96 15.89 -18.70
C PHE A 203 -7.62 17.15 -19.21
N GLU A 204 -6.88 18.02 -19.90
CA GLU A 204 -7.40 19.25 -20.50
C GLU A 204 -8.44 19.02 -21.60
N ALA A 205 -8.36 17.87 -22.28
CA ALA A 205 -9.32 17.47 -23.31
C ALA A 205 -10.68 17.02 -22.74
N LYS A 206 -10.82 16.89 -21.43
CA LYS A 206 -12.08 16.44 -20.79
C LYS A 206 -13.10 17.57 -20.76
N ASP A 207 -14.34 17.23 -21.14
CA ASP A 207 -15.45 18.15 -20.94
C ASP A 207 -15.66 18.47 -19.44
N PRO A 208 -16.20 19.65 -19.11
CA PRO A 208 -16.49 20.02 -17.72
C PRO A 208 -17.38 18.99 -17.00
N PHE A 209 -17.05 18.72 -15.74
CA PHE A 209 -17.84 17.85 -14.88
C PHE A 209 -19.00 18.62 -14.21
N ASP A 210 -20.03 17.90 -13.81
CA ASP A 210 -21.03 18.45 -12.88
C ASP A 210 -20.53 18.31 -11.44
N VAL A 211 -19.96 17.15 -11.11
CA VAL A 211 -19.33 16.86 -9.81
C VAL A 211 -17.92 16.28 -10.04
N LEU A 212 -16.92 16.93 -9.48
CA LEU A 212 -15.56 16.43 -9.45
C LEU A 212 -15.17 16.06 -8.00
N VAL A 213 -14.84 14.80 -7.79
CA VAL A 213 -14.42 14.27 -6.50
C VAL A 213 -12.90 14.25 -6.44
N ILE A 214 -12.31 14.80 -5.40
CA ILE A 214 -10.87 14.88 -5.20
C ILE A 214 -10.47 13.92 -4.08
N GLY A 215 -9.94 12.76 -4.44
CA GLY A 215 -9.61 11.67 -3.57
C GLY A 215 -10.44 10.41 -3.85
N GLY A 216 -9.77 9.28 -4.05
CA GLY A 216 -10.36 7.97 -4.44
C GLY A 216 -10.56 7.00 -3.26
N GLY A 217 -10.54 7.47 -2.00
CA GLY A 217 -10.83 6.65 -0.83
C GLY A 217 -12.33 6.33 -0.67
N PRO A 218 -12.72 5.64 0.42
CA PRO A 218 -14.12 5.25 0.65
C PRO A 218 -15.13 6.41 0.61
N ALA A 219 -14.75 7.59 1.10
CA ALA A 219 -15.57 8.79 1.05
C ALA A 219 -15.79 9.26 -0.39
N GLY A 220 -14.71 9.37 -1.17
CA GLY A 220 -14.77 9.80 -2.56
C GLY A 220 -15.50 8.81 -3.46
N ALA A 221 -15.25 7.53 -3.32
CA ALA A 221 -15.95 6.50 -4.05
C ALA A 221 -17.47 6.53 -3.77
N SER A 222 -17.84 6.65 -2.49
CA SER A 222 -19.24 6.79 -2.10
C SER A 222 -19.87 8.05 -2.69
N ALA A 223 -19.17 9.20 -2.63
CA ALA A 223 -19.64 10.45 -3.22
C ALA A 223 -19.87 10.31 -4.73
N ALA A 224 -18.93 9.72 -5.45
CA ALA A 224 -19.03 9.53 -6.89
C ALA A 224 -20.19 8.61 -7.29
N ILE A 225 -20.37 7.49 -6.58
CA ILE A 225 -21.49 6.57 -6.81
C ILE A 225 -22.83 7.30 -6.60
N TYR A 226 -22.97 8.06 -5.50
CA TYR A 226 -24.21 8.78 -5.20
C TYR A 226 -24.52 9.89 -6.22
N ALA A 227 -23.50 10.58 -6.73
CA ALA A 227 -23.64 11.57 -7.79
C ALA A 227 -24.00 10.89 -9.14
N ALA A 228 -23.24 9.91 -9.57
CA ALA A 228 -23.41 9.25 -10.87
C ALA A 228 -24.77 8.53 -10.98
N ARG A 229 -25.27 7.92 -9.89
CA ARG A 229 -26.62 7.31 -9.85
C ARG A 229 -27.76 8.29 -10.11
N LYS A 230 -27.52 9.60 -10.01
CA LYS A 230 -28.50 10.63 -10.38
C LYS A 230 -28.36 11.09 -11.84
N GLY A 231 -27.51 10.43 -12.64
CA GLY A 231 -27.25 10.81 -14.02
C GLY A 231 -26.34 12.05 -14.14
N ILE A 232 -25.60 12.40 -13.09
CA ILE A 232 -24.70 13.55 -13.05
C ILE A 232 -23.34 13.14 -13.62
N ARG A 233 -22.76 13.95 -14.51
CA ARG A 233 -21.42 13.74 -15.04
C ARG A 233 -20.39 13.88 -13.91
N THR A 234 -19.84 12.76 -13.50
CA THR A 234 -18.99 12.66 -12.32
C THR A 234 -17.59 12.19 -12.68
N GLY A 235 -16.57 12.87 -12.13
CA GLY A 235 -15.18 12.46 -12.20
C GLY A 235 -14.57 12.26 -10.81
N ILE A 236 -13.54 11.43 -10.72
CA ILE A 236 -12.66 11.26 -9.55
C ILE A 236 -11.24 11.58 -9.96
N VAL A 237 -10.54 12.42 -9.19
CA VAL A 237 -9.09 12.63 -9.26
C VAL A 237 -8.44 11.97 -8.06
N ALA A 238 -7.50 11.05 -8.28
CA ALA A 238 -6.80 10.38 -7.21
C ALA A 238 -5.38 9.96 -7.65
N ASP A 239 -4.41 10.09 -6.75
CA ASP A 239 -3.09 9.49 -6.93
C ASP A 239 -3.20 7.96 -6.98
N THR A 240 -3.83 7.39 -5.95
CA THR A 240 -4.15 5.97 -5.85
C THR A 240 -5.61 5.82 -5.44
N PHE A 241 -6.35 4.96 -6.16
CA PHE A 241 -7.72 4.64 -5.76
C PHE A 241 -7.71 3.70 -4.55
N GLY A 242 -8.49 4.03 -3.50
CA GLY A 242 -8.61 3.26 -2.27
C GLY A 242 -8.05 3.94 -1.02
N GLY A 243 -7.05 4.81 -1.16
CA GLY A 243 -6.45 5.54 -0.05
C GLY A 243 -5.84 4.60 1.01
N GLN A 244 -5.83 5.01 2.28
CA GLN A 244 -5.25 4.25 3.40
C GLN A 244 -5.87 2.86 3.63
N VAL A 245 -7.09 2.62 3.15
CA VAL A 245 -7.75 1.31 3.32
C VAL A 245 -6.95 0.20 2.63
N LEU A 246 -6.22 0.52 1.57
CA LEU A 246 -5.33 -0.44 0.91
C LEU A 246 -4.25 -1.03 1.84
N GLU A 247 -3.86 -0.32 2.89
CA GLU A 247 -2.84 -0.73 3.85
C GLU A 247 -3.42 -1.53 5.03
N THR A 248 -4.75 -1.72 5.08
CA THR A 248 -5.45 -2.38 6.18
C THR A 248 -5.60 -3.88 5.90
N LEU A 249 -5.01 -4.73 6.76
CA LEU A 249 -5.02 -6.19 6.57
C LEU A 249 -6.31 -6.86 7.04
N SER A 250 -6.98 -6.31 8.06
CA SER A 250 -8.19 -6.89 8.65
C SER A 250 -9.25 -5.80 8.84
N ILE A 251 -10.42 -6.02 8.25
CA ILE A 251 -11.57 -5.12 8.34
C ILE A 251 -12.79 -5.94 8.74
N GLU A 252 -13.30 -5.67 9.95
CA GLU A 252 -14.47 -6.36 10.53
C GLU A 252 -15.60 -5.40 10.93
N ASN A 253 -15.38 -4.09 10.74
CA ASN A 253 -16.28 -3.02 11.18
C ASN A 253 -17.02 -2.31 10.04
N VAL A 254 -17.01 -2.87 8.84
CA VAL A 254 -17.86 -2.44 7.72
C VAL A 254 -19.13 -3.28 7.71
N ILE A 255 -20.25 -2.67 8.11
CA ILE A 255 -21.54 -3.36 8.25
C ILE A 255 -21.96 -4.03 6.93
N GLY A 256 -22.33 -5.29 6.98
CA GLY A 256 -22.65 -6.11 5.82
C GLY A 256 -21.49 -6.98 5.33
N THR A 257 -20.26 -6.68 5.79
CA THR A 257 -19.06 -7.48 5.51
C THR A 257 -18.50 -8.00 6.81
N LYS A 258 -18.62 -9.31 7.04
CA LYS A 258 -18.21 -9.94 8.30
C LYS A 258 -16.70 -9.84 8.54
N TYR A 259 -15.93 -10.05 7.47
CA TYR A 259 -14.46 -9.94 7.43
C TYR A 259 -14.02 -9.67 5.98
N THR A 260 -13.07 -8.78 5.80
CA THR A 260 -12.40 -8.55 4.51
C THR A 260 -11.00 -7.95 4.76
N GLU A 261 -10.22 -7.88 3.70
CA GLU A 261 -8.94 -7.17 3.65
C GLU A 261 -9.13 -5.86 2.87
N GLY A 262 -8.32 -4.84 3.18
CA GLY A 262 -8.40 -3.54 2.52
C GLY A 262 -8.38 -3.63 1.00
N PRO A 263 -7.40 -4.30 0.38
CA PRO A 263 -7.35 -4.46 -1.07
C PRO A 263 -8.61 -5.10 -1.68
N LYS A 264 -9.18 -6.10 -1.02
CA LYS A 264 -10.41 -6.76 -1.48
C LYS A 264 -11.62 -5.84 -1.41
N LEU A 265 -11.74 -5.09 -0.30
CA LEU A 265 -12.81 -4.10 -0.15
C LEU A 265 -12.70 -3.01 -1.21
N ILE A 266 -11.51 -2.50 -1.44
CA ILE A 266 -11.28 -1.44 -2.42
C ILE A 266 -11.53 -1.93 -3.85
N ALA A 267 -11.13 -3.15 -4.20
CA ALA A 267 -11.44 -3.73 -5.51
C ALA A 267 -12.96 -3.80 -5.77
N GLN A 268 -13.74 -4.20 -4.78
CA GLN A 268 -15.22 -4.22 -4.87
C GLN A 268 -15.81 -2.81 -5.00
N ILE A 269 -15.27 -1.84 -4.26
CA ILE A 269 -15.70 -0.44 -4.33
C ILE A 269 -15.35 0.16 -5.71
N GLU A 270 -14.18 -0.13 -6.25
CA GLU A 270 -13.75 0.35 -7.55
C GLU A 270 -14.61 -0.24 -8.69
N GLU A 271 -14.89 -1.55 -8.63
CA GLU A 271 -15.83 -2.20 -9.54
C GLU A 271 -17.19 -1.51 -9.50
N HIS A 272 -17.70 -1.19 -8.31
CA HIS A 272 -18.98 -0.50 -8.13
C HIS A 272 -18.95 0.94 -8.67
N VAL A 273 -17.85 1.67 -8.54
CA VAL A 273 -17.66 3.02 -9.13
C VAL A 273 -17.70 2.93 -10.67
N ASN A 274 -16.99 1.96 -11.24
CA ASN A 274 -16.89 1.76 -12.68
C ASN A 274 -18.24 1.36 -13.32
N GLU A 275 -19.10 0.62 -12.59
CA GLU A 275 -20.46 0.25 -13.02
C GLU A 275 -21.32 1.47 -13.40
N TYR A 276 -21.08 2.61 -12.74
CA TYR A 276 -21.82 3.86 -13.01
C TYR A 276 -21.14 4.78 -14.03
N GLY A 277 -20.08 4.35 -14.70
CA GLY A 277 -19.40 5.14 -15.72
C GLY A 277 -18.75 6.41 -15.19
N VAL A 278 -18.29 6.40 -13.95
CA VAL A 278 -17.52 7.50 -13.37
C VAL A 278 -16.16 7.60 -14.05
N ASP A 279 -15.76 8.79 -14.44
CA ASP A 279 -14.45 9.05 -15.05
C ASP A 279 -13.37 9.07 -13.95
N VAL A 280 -12.67 7.96 -13.75
CA VAL A 280 -11.66 7.81 -12.70
C VAL A 280 -10.26 8.15 -13.23
N MET A 281 -9.75 9.32 -12.85
CA MET A 281 -8.43 9.83 -13.21
C MET A 281 -7.44 9.46 -12.10
N LYS A 282 -6.61 8.46 -12.34
CA LYS A 282 -5.58 7.96 -11.42
C LYS A 282 -4.22 8.60 -11.71
N GLN A 283 -3.27 8.43 -10.79
CA GLN A 283 -1.86 8.87 -10.90
C GLN A 283 -1.70 10.39 -11.01
N VAL A 284 -2.65 11.13 -10.47
CA VAL A 284 -2.60 12.59 -10.48
C VAL A 284 -3.22 13.14 -9.19
N ARG A 285 -2.62 14.21 -8.68
CA ARG A 285 -3.08 14.92 -7.49
C ARG A 285 -3.58 16.30 -7.83
N ALA A 286 -4.54 16.78 -7.07
CA ALA A 286 -4.92 18.18 -7.07
C ALA A 286 -3.83 19.02 -6.39
N LYS A 287 -3.44 20.11 -7.03
CA LYS A 287 -2.47 21.10 -6.54
C LYS A 287 -3.16 22.32 -5.93
N SER A 288 -4.27 22.76 -6.51
CA SER A 288 -5.09 23.86 -5.97
C SER A 288 -6.52 23.72 -6.43
N ILE A 289 -7.42 24.40 -5.75
CA ILE A 289 -8.84 24.52 -6.09
C ILE A 289 -9.27 25.97 -5.93
N GLU A 290 -9.97 26.49 -6.92
CA GLU A 290 -10.43 27.88 -6.93
C GLU A 290 -11.90 27.92 -7.34
N LYS A 291 -12.69 28.81 -6.70
CA LYS A 291 -14.09 29.05 -7.05
C LYS A 291 -14.21 30.37 -7.80
N ASN A 292 -14.43 30.25 -9.09
CA ASN A 292 -14.81 31.34 -10.00
C ASN A 292 -16.31 31.23 -10.33
N GLU A 293 -16.71 31.40 -11.59
CA GLU A 293 -18.06 31.03 -12.06
C GLU A 293 -18.30 29.52 -11.87
N ASN A 294 -17.33 28.71 -12.28
CA ASN A 294 -17.24 27.28 -11.97
C ASN A 294 -16.15 27.04 -10.92
N VAL A 295 -16.01 25.82 -10.48
CA VAL A 295 -14.87 25.36 -9.68
C VAL A 295 -13.78 24.88 -10.64
N GLU A 296 -12.58 25.38 -10.48
CA GLU A 296 -11.38 25.00 -11.23
C GLU A 296 -10.42 24.23 -10.32
N VAL A 297 -10.01 23.05 -10.73
CA VAL A 297 -9.06 22.22 -10.00
C VAL A 297 -7.80 22.09 -10.84
N THR A 298 -6.71 22.70 -10.39
CA THR A 298 -5.40 22.56 -11.01
C THR A 298 -4.73 21.29 -10.47
N LEU A 299 -4.23 20.46 -11.36
CA LEU A 299 -3.53 19.23 -11.05
C LEU A 299 -2.00 19.46 -10.94
N GLU A 300 -1.25 18.54 -10.29
CA GLU A 300 0.21 18.65 -10.15
C GLU A 300 0.93 18.64 -11.50
N ASN A 301 0.40 17.94 -12.50
CA ASN A 301 0.92 17.96 -13.89
C ASN A 301 0.59 19.24 -14.68
N GLY A 302 -0.08 20.22 -14.06
CA GLY A 302 -0.41 21.50 -14.65
C GLY A 302 -1.77 21.59 -15.35
N ALA A 303 -2.46 20.47 -15.60
CA ALA A 303 -3.79 20.46 -16.20
C ALA A 303 -4.83 21.13 -15.29
N VAL A 304 -5.86 21.76 -15.89
CA VAL A 304 -6.96 22.37 -15.17
C VAL A 304 -8.27 21.67 -15.54
N LEU A 305 -8.94 21.14 -14.53
CA LEU A 305 -10.27 20.54 -14.65
C LEU A 305 -11.34 21.51 -14.19
N THR A 306 -12.41 21.64 -14.97
CA THR A 306 -13.54 22.50 -14.65
C THR A 306 -14.75 21.67 -14.19
N THR A 307 -15.42 22.11 -13.13
CA THR A 307 -16.62 21.45 -12.60
C THR A 307 -17.61 22.46 -12.01
N LYS A 308 -18.89 22.11 -11.95
CA LYS A 308 -19.91 22.93 -11.26
C LYS A 308 -19.74 22.86 -9.76
N THR A 309 -19.47 21.69 -9.21
CA THR A 309 -19.24 21.44 -7.78
C THR A 309 -18.07 20.48 -7.59
N ALA A 310 -17.33 20.66 -6.49
CA ALA A 310 -16.25 19.78 -6.11
C ALA A 310 -16.48 19.16 -4.73
N ILE A 311 -16.03 17.90 -4.53
CA ILE A 311 -16.06 17.23 -3.23
C ILE A 311 -14.65 16.82 -2.84
N ILE A 312 -14.11 17.44 -1.80
CA ILE A 312 -12.78 17.16 -1.27
C ILE A 312 -12.89 15.95 -0.35
N SER A 313 -12.20 14.87 -0.70
CA SER A 313 -12.18 13.60 0.05
C SER A 313 -10.78 12.98 0.08
N THR A 314 -9.78 13.86 0.26
CA THR A 314 -8.35 13.53 0.22
C THR A 314 -7.86 12.72 1.42
N GLY A 315 -8.72 12.49 2.41
CA GLY A 315 -8.44 11.67 3.58
C GLY A 315 -7.36 12.26 4.50
N ALA A 316 -6.66 11.37 5.18
CA ALA A 316 -5.61 11.73 6.13
C ALA A 316 -4.42 10.76 5.98
N ARG A 317 -3.29 11.07 6.59
CA ARG A 317 -2.08 10.24 6.63
C ARG A 317 -1.51 10.15 8.03
N TRP A 318 -0.65 9.17 8.26
CA TRP A 318 0.07 9.05 9.52
C TRP A 318 0.93 10.28 9.80
N ARG A 319 0.92 10.72 11.04
CA ARG A 319 1.77 11.84 11.50
C ARG A 319 3.19 11.35 11.74
N ASN A 320 4.16 12.17 11.34
CA ASN A 320 5.55 12.04 11.75
C ASN A 320 5.77 12.78 13.08
N ILE A 321 6.69 12.29 13.91
CA ILE A 321 7.08 12.98 15.14
C ILE A 321 8.08 14.12 14.87
N GLY A 322 8.77 14.10 13.73
CA GLY A 322 9.68 15.15 13.29
C GLY A 322 10.99 15.20 14.04
N VAL A 323 11.47 14.06 14.56
CA VAL A 323 12.73 13.99 15.30
C VAL A 323 13.89 13.50 14.42
N PRO A 324 15.14 13.82 14.75
CA PRO A 324 16.32 13.25 14.09
C PRO A 324 16.24 11.72 14.05
N GLY A 325 16.67 11.12 12.95
CA GLY A 325 16.65 9.67 12.73
C GLY A 325 15.31 9.12 12.19
N GLU A 326 14.18 9.83 12.33
CA GLU A 326 12.89 9.32 11.86
C GLU A 326 12.89 9.04 10.35
N GLN A 327 13.30 10.00 9.54
CA GLN A 327 13.34 9.84 8.08
C GLN A 327 14.55 9.02 7.61
N GLU A 328 15.68 9.16 8.28
CA GLU A 328 16.91 8.42 7.96
C GLU A 328 16.73 6.92 8.12
N PHE A 329 16.02 6.49 9.18
CA PHE A 329 15.77 5.09 9.49
C PHE A 329 14.38 4.62 9.05
N LYS A 330 13.64 5.39 8.27
CA LYS A 330 12.37 4.94 7.68
C LYS A 330 12.63 3.70 6.82
N ASN A 331 11.88 2.63 7.08
CA ASN A 331 12.09 1.29 6.52
C ASN A 331 13.46 0.64 6.89
N LYS A 332 14.17 1.22 7.86
CA LYS A 332 15.39 0.67 8.45
C LYS A 332 15.26 0.51 9.97
N GLY A 333 14.04 0.20 10.41
CA GLY A 333 13.69 0.06 11.82
C GLY A 333 12.66 1.08 12.30
N VAL A 334 12.43 2.20 11.60
CA VAL A 334 11.27 3.08 11.83
C VAL A 334 10.12 2.61 10.94
N ALA A 335 8.96 2.35 11.56
CA ALA A 335 7.77 1.80 10.95
C ALA A 335 6.50 2.54 11.39
N TYR A 336 5.44 2.46 10.58
CA TYR A 336 4.14 3.07 10.83
C TYR A 336 2.98 2.06 10.78
N CYS A 337 3.27 0.82 10.38
CA CYS A 337 2.28 -0.26 10.29
C CYS A 337 2.76 -1.47 11.11
N PRO A 338 2.20 -1.72 12.30
CA PRO A 338 2.61 -2.85 13.14
C PRO A 338 2.31 -4.20 12.47
N HIS A 339 1.20 -4.32 11.76
CA HIS A 339 0.83 -5.56 11.07
C HIS A 339 1.75 -5.87 9.87
N CYS A 340 2.26 -4.81 9.19
CA CYS A 340 3.15 -4.97 8.04
C CYS A 340 4.56 -5.36 8.47
N ASP A 341 5.11 -4.61 9.44
CA ASP A 341 6.52 -4.65 9.79
C ASP A 341 6.79 -5.45 11.07
N GLY A 342 5.76 -5.64 11.91
CA GLY A 342 5.88 -6.36 13.21
C GLY A 342 6.61 -7.71 13.12
N PRO A 343 6.30 -8.59 12.15
CA PRO A 343 6.99 -9.87 11.99
C PRO A 343 8.51 -9.77 11.80
N LEU A 344 9.02 -8.65 11.25
CA LEU A 344 10.46 -8.40 11.07
C LEU A 344 11.19 -8.18 12.41
N PHE A 345 10.44 -7.93 13.48
CA PHE A 345 10.94 -7.66 14.82
C PHE A 345 10.71 -8.82 15.79
N GLU A 346 10.43 -10.02 15.28
CA GLU A 346 10.29 -11.22 16.11
C GLU A 346 11.50 -11.39 17.03
N GLY A 347 11.23 -11.54 18.34
CA GLY A 347 12.25 -11.71 19.37
C GLY A 347 13.13 -10.49 19.67
N LYS A 348 12.86 -9.31 19.08
CA LYS A 348 13.59 -8.05 19.28
C LYS A 348 12.88 -7.13 20.28
N ASN A 349 13.58 -6.10 20.73
CA ASN A 349 13.00 -5.03 21.52
C ASN A 349 12.50 -3.93 20.58
N VAL A 350 11.30 -3.41 20.81
CA VAL A 350 10.75 -2.32 20.01
C VAL A 350 10.17 -1.21 20.88
N ALA A 351 10.12 0.00 20.35
CA ALA A 351 9.38 1.10 20.93
C ALA A 351 8.11 1.39 20.10
N VAL A 352 7.04 1.78 20.81
CA VAL A 352 5.83 2.33 20.21
C VAL A 352 5.67 3.76 20.71
N VAL A 353 5.65 4.73 19.78
CA VAL A 353 5.45 6.14 20.11
C VAL A 353 3.97 6.48 19.87
N GLY A 354 3.27 6.81 20.96
CA GLY A 354 1.85 7.17 20.96
C GLY A 354 1.01 6.30 21.90
N GLY A 355 0.19 6.94 22.74
CA GLY A 355 -0.68 6.31 23.74
C GLY A 355 -2.17 6.48 23.46
N GLY A 356 -2.57 6.76 22.22
CA GLY A 356 -3.95 6.66 21.72
C GLY A 356 -4.33 5.22 21.35
N ASN A 357 -5.58 5.00 20.90
CA ASN A 357 -6.09 3.67 20.54
C ASN A 357 -5.12 2.94 19.59
N SER A 358 -4.75 3.55 18.47
CA SER A 358 -3.86 2.92 17.48
C SER A 358 -2.49 2.52 18.04
N GLY A 359 -1.88 3.35 18.90
CA GLY A 359 -0.59 3.03 19.53
C GLY A 359 -0.70 1.89 20.53
N ILE A 360 -1.78 1.87 21.30
CA ILE A 360 -1.99 0.83 22.32
C ILE A 360 -2.40 -0.51 21.67
N GLU A 361 -3.25 -0.50 20.65
CA GLU A 361 -3.56 -1.69 19.85
C GLU A 361 -2.30 -2.30 19.23
N ALA A 362 -1.47 -1.45 18.62
CA ALA A 362 -0.19 -1.87 18.07
C ALA A 362 0.76 -2.46 19.14
N ALA A 363 0.85 -1.84 20.30
CA ALA A 363 1.68 -2.35 21.40
C ALA A 363 1.20 -3.72 21.88
N ILE A 364 -0.13 -3.94 21.94
CA ILE A 364 -0.72 -5.23 22.29
C ILE A 364 -0.42 -6.29 21.22
N ASP A 365 -0.56 -5.94 19.95
CA ASP A 365 -0.29 -6.85 18.83
C ASP A 365 1.19 -7.24 18.77
N LEU A 366 2.07 -6.26 18.79
CA LEU A 366 3.53 -6.48 18.79
C LEU A 366 3.99 -7.32 19.98
N ALA A 367 3.40 -7.13 21.16
CA ALA A 367 3.76 -7.90 22.37
C ALA A 367 3.55 -9.42 22.19
N GLY A 368 2.73 -9.85 21.23
CA GLY A 368 2.57 -11.26 20.88
C GLY A 368 3.74 -11.87 20.11
N THR A 369 4.61 -11.04 19.53
CA THR A 369 5.65 -11.49 18.59
C THR A 369 7.05 -11.05 19.03
N VAL A 370 7.19 -9.83 19.55
CA VAL A 370 8.49 -9.25 19.93
C VAL A 370 8.91 -9.64 21.35
N LYS A 371 10.18 -9.46 21.65
CA LYS A 371 10.72 -9.74 23.00
C LYS A 371 10.18 -8.76 24.05
N HIS A 372 10.17 -7.46 23.72
CA HIS A 372 9.70 -6.42 24.63
C HIS A 372 9.17 -5.20 23.85
N VAL A 373 8.11 -4.58 24.35
CA VAL A 373 7.55 -3.33 23.83
C VAL A 373 7.69 -2.23 24.86
N THR A 374 8.31 -1.11 24.47
CA THR A 374 8.35 0.12 25.27
C THR A 374 7.41 1.16 24.64
N VAL A 375 6.31 1.48 25.32
CA VAL A 375 5.38 2.53 24.88
C VAL A 375 5.86 3.88 25.41
N LEU A 376 6.02 4.85 24.50
CA LEU A 376 6.42 6.23 24.79
C LEU A 376 5.22 7.16 24.55
N GLU A 377 4.66 7.74 25.62
CA GLU A 377 3.52 8.65 25.54
C GLU A 377 3.91 10.06 26.03
N PHE A 378 3.64 11.04 25.18
CA PHE A 378 3.92 12.46 25.47
C PHE A 378 3.04 13.03 26.59
N MET A 379 1.78 12.60 26.67
CA MET A 379 0.85 13.05 27.70
C MET A 379 1.07 12.34 29.03
N PRO A 380 0.66 12.96 30.16
CA PRO A 380 0.75 12.30 31.48
C PRO A 380 -0.20 11.09 31.62
N GLU A 381 -1.17 10.95 30.71
CA GLU A 381 -2.13 9.84 30.69
C GLU A 381 -2.31 9.30 29.27
N LEU A 382 -2.54 8.00 29.16
CA LEU A 382 -2.92 7.38 27.90
C LEU A 382 -4.31 7.87 27.46
N LYS A 383 -4.48 8.09 26.16
CA LYS A 383 -5.77 8.49 25.56
C LYS A 383 -6.55 7.31 24.96
N ALA A 384 -6.00 6.11 25.02
CA ALA A 384 -6.67 4.91 24.57
C ALA A 384 -7.84 4.53 25.49
N ASP A 385 -8.79 3.76 24.96
CA ASP A 385 -9.93 3.24 25.69
C ASP A 385 -9.50 2.36 26.87
N ASP A 386 -10.25 2.43 27.97
CA ASP A 386 -9.95 1.71 29.21
C ASP A 386 -9.76 0.20 29.00
N VAL A 387 -10.50 -0.40 28.07
CA VAL A 387 -10.40 -1.82 27.75
C VAL A 387 -9.03 -2.15 27.17
N LEU A 388 -8.55 -1.33 26.26
CA LEU A 388 -7.22 -1.47 25.66
C LEU A 388 -6.12 -1.24 26.70
N GLN A 389 -6.26 -0.21 27.54
CA GLN A 389 -5.30 0.06 28.61
C GLN A 389 -5.19 -1.11 29.59
N LYS A 390 -6.32 -1.68 30.04
CA LYS A 390 -6.35 -2.86 30.92
C LYS A 390 -5.67 -4.07 30.27
N ARG A 391 -5.91 -4.29 28.98
CA ARG A 391 -5.24 -5.36 28.22
C ARG A 391 -3.74 -5.13 28.13
N LEU A 392 -3.31 -3.92 27.80
CA LEU A 392 -1.90 -3.55 27.71
C LEU A 392 -1.15 -3.82 29.02
N TYR A 393 -1.68 -3.31 30.15
CA TYR A 393 -1.06 -3.48 31.47
C TYR A 393 -1.07 -4.94 31.99
N SER A 394 -1.84 -5.83 31.37
CA SER A 394 -1.81 -7.27 31.70
C SER A 394 -0.67 -8.02 31.00
N LEU A 395 0.06 -7.39 30.07
CA LEU A 395 1.12 -8.03 29.30
C LEU A 395 2.47 -7.87 30.04
N PRO A 396 3.19 -8.99 30.32
CA PRO A 396 4.42 -8.95 31.12
C PRO A 396 5.63 -8.37 30.38
N ASN A 397 5.58 -8.32 29.05
CA ASN A 397 6.65 -7.83 28.20
C ASN A 397 6.36 -6.42 27.64
N VAL A 398 5.55 -5.62 28.34
CA VAL A 398 5.27 -4.24 27.97
C VAL A 398 5.65 -3.28 29.08
N THR A 399 6.38 -2.24 28.74
CA THR A 399 6.68 -1.09 29.62
C THR A 399 6.01 0.15 29.08
N VAL A 400 5.28 0.89 29.92
CA VAL A 400 4.60 2.13 29.53
C VAL A 400 5.26 3.31 30.22
N LEU A 401 5.82 4.20 29.42
CA LEU A 401 6.45 5.44 29.85
C LEU A 401 5.57 6.62 29.43
N LYS A 402 4.98 7.28 30.42
CA LYS A 402 4.11 8.44 30.22
C LYS A 402 4.85 9.73 30.54
N ASN A 403 4.36 10.86 30.00
CA ASN A 403 4.94 12.17 30.15
C ASN A 403 6.40 12.22 29.69
N VAL A 404 6.71 11.53 28.58
CA VAL A 404 8.01 11.48 27.95
C VAL A 404 7.95 11.99 26.51
N GLN A 405 8.95 12.76 26.11
CA GLN A 405 9.06 13.28 24.74
C GLN A 405 10.16 12.52 24.00
N THR A 406 9.81 11.83 22.94
CA THR A 406 10.79 11.25 22.01
C THR A 406 11.64 12.38 21.44
N LYS A 407 12.95 12.27 21.53
CA LYS A 407 13.90 13.30 21.12
C LYS A 407 14.65 12.93 19.85
N GLU A 408 15.06 11.67 19.74
CA GLU A 408 15.90 11.19 18.65
C GLU A 408 15.74 9.68 18.50
N ILE A 409 15.83 9.19 17.27
CA ILE A 409 15.98 7.78 16.94
C ILE A 409 17.42 7.57 16.47
N THR A 410 18.12 6.64 17.07
CA THR A 410 19.55 6.43 16.87
C THR A 410 19.83 5.13 16.14
N GLY A 411 20.94 5.12 15.40
CA GLY A 411 21.41 3.95 14.66
C GLY A 411 22.65 4.27 13.85
N GLN A 412 23.10 3.29 13.07
CA GLN A 412 24.09 3.47 12.01
C GLN A 412 23.42 3.13 10.67
N ASP A 413 23.36 1.84 10.32
CA ASP A 413 22.66 1.39 9.10
C ASP A 413 21.16 1.16 9.37
N LYS A 414 20.78 0.94 10.62
CA LYS A 414 19.42 0.67 11.09
C LYS A 414 19.23 1.21 12.50
N VAL A 415 17.98 1.25 12.96
CA VAL A 415 17.65 1.59 14.35
C VAL A 415 18.41 0.69 15.33
N SER A 416 19.06 1.31 16.30
CA SER A 416 19.66 0.64 17.45
C SER A 416 19.13 1.17 18.78
N GLY A 417 18.39 2.29 18.76
CA GLY A 417 17.84 2.86 19.97
C GLY A 417 16.92 4.04 19.74
N VAL A 418 16.28 4.48 20.81
CA VAL A 418 15.48 5.71 20.88
C VAL A 418 15.81 6.48 22.15
N THR A 419 15.98 7.78 22.03
CA THR A 419 16.21 8.67 23.15
C THR A 419 14.97 9.48 23.45
N TYR A 420 14.55 9.54 24.70
CA TYR A 420 13.47 10.38 25.16
C TYR A 420 13.87 11.27 26.33
N VAL A 421 13.13 12.34 26.55
CA VAL A 421 13.25 13.24 27.71
C VAL A 421 12.05 13.03 28.62
N ASN A 422 12.29 12.76 29.89
CA ASN A 422 11.24 12.81 30.91
C ASN A 422 10.84 14.28 31.13
N ARG A 423 9.59 14.62 30.87
CA ARG A 423 9.12 16.02 30.87
C ARG A 423 8.95 16.62 32.26
N GLU A 424 8.97 15.80 33.32
CA GLU A 424 8.93 16.28 34.71
C GLU A 424 10.32 16.57 35.23
N THR A 425 11.29 15.67 35.00
CA THR A 425 12.63 15.79 35.56
C THR A 425 13.61 16.46 34.60
N GLY A 426 13.30 16.51 33.30
CA GLY A 426 14.22 16.94 32.26
C GLY A 426 15.34 15.92 31.95
N GLU A 427 15.30 14.74 32.57
CA GLU A 427 16.27 13.69 32.35
C GLU A 427 16.14 13.08 30.96
N GLU A 428 17.28 12.95 30.30
CA GLU A 428 17.39 12.30 29.00
C GLU A 428 17.76 10.83 29.20
N VAL A 429 16.96 9.92 28.62
CA VAL A 429 17.13 8.49 28.75
C VAL A 429 17.20 7.84 27.38
N HIS A 430 18.18 6.97 27.19
CA HIS A 430 18.32 6.15 26.00
C HIS A 430 17.79 4.74 26.25
N VAL A 431 17.07 4.18 25.27
CA VAL A 431 16.54 2.82 25.29
C VAL A 431 17.01 2.08 24.06
N ASP A 432 17.68 0.95 24.26
CA ASP A 432 18.10 0.06 23.17
C ASP A 432 16.89 -0.66 22.58
N VAL A 433 16.58 -0.37 21.30
CA VAL A 433 15.52 -1.00 20.54
C VAL A 433 15.96 -1.20 19.09
N GLU A 434 15.50 -2.27 18.48
CA GLU A 434 15.77 -2.56 17.07
C GLU A 434 14.67 -2.06 16.13
N GLY A 435 13.57 -1.53 16.70
CA GLY A 435 12.46 -0.95 15.92
C GLY A 435 11.71 0.13 16.69
N VAL A 436 11.22 1.14 15.97
CA VAL A 436 10.37 2.21 16.49
C VAL A 436 9.12 2.34 15.61
N PHE A 437 7.96 2.07 16.21
CA PHE A 437 6.66 2.22 15.56
C PHE A 437 6.04 3.56 15.95
N ILE A 438 5.77 4.42 14.96
CA ILE A 438 5.26 5.78 15.20
C ILE A 438 3.76 5.81 14.95
N LEU A 439 2.97 5.97 16.01
CA LEU A 439 1.51 5.86 16.00
C LEU A 439 0.86 7.02 16.77
N ILE A 440 1.15 8.24 16.34
CA ILE A 440 0.71 9.50 16.98
C ILE A 440 -0.49 10.14 16.28
N GLY A 441 -1.29 9.34 15.59
CA GLY A 441 -2.51 9.77 14.92
C GLY A 441 -2.32 10.16 13.46
N LEU A 442 -3.37 10.80 12.92
CA LEU A 442 -3.48 11.16 11.52
C LEU A 442 -3.31 12.66 11.31
N ALA A 443 -2.82 13.05 10.14
CA ALA A 443 -2.81 14.42 9.63
C ALA A 443 -3.72 14.48 8.39
N PRO A 444 -4.70 15.40 8.34
CA PRO A 444 -5.54 15.54 7.17
C PRO A 444 -4.72 16.00 5.96
N ASN A 445 -5.04 15.48 4.78
CA ASN A 445 -4.36 15.82 3.53
C ASN A 445 -4.98 17.10 2.93
N THR A 446 -4.74 18.23 3.57
CA THR A 446 -5.39 19.53 3.28
C THR A 446 -4.42 20.67 3.03
N GLU A 447 -3.11 20.41 3.01
CA GLU A 447 -2.06 21.43 2.89
C GLU A 447 -2.06 22.14 1.53
N TRP A 448 -2.61 21.49 0.51
CA TRP A 448 -2.74 22.01 -0.85
C TRP A 448 -3.89 23.02 -1.01
N LEU A 449 -4.77 23.16 -0.01
CA LEU A 449 -5.93 24.05 -0.03
C LEU A 449 -5.52 25.48 0.33
N GLY A 450 -6.15 26.46 -0.33
CA GLY A 450 -6.07 27.87 0.01
C GLY A 450 -6.72 28.19 1.35
N ASP A 451 -6.54 29.43 1.81
CA ASP A 451 -7.06 29.90 3.11
C ASP A 451 -8.58 30.21 3.08
N ASP A 452 -9.19 30.22 1.91
CA ASP A 452 -10.63 30.43 1.69
C ASP A 452 -11.48 29.23 2.16
N ILE A 453 -10.89 28.04 2.19
CA ILE A 453 -11.52 26.85 2.78
C ILE A 453 -11.15 26.76 4.26
N GLU A 454 -12.15 27.04 5.12
CA GLU A 454 -11.96 27.05 6.56
C GLU A 454 -11.55 25.68 7.11
N ARG A 455 -10.51 25.71 7.97
CA ARG A 455 -9.98 24.53 8.65
C ARG A 455 -9.84 24.78 10.14
N ASN A 456 -10.01 23.75 10.93
CA ASN A 456 -9.77 23.82 12.36
C ASN A 456 -8.25 23.82 12.67
N LYS A 457 -7.88 23.93 13.95
CA LYS A 457 -6.47 23.93 14.40
C LYS A 457 -5.70 22.64 14.08
N MET A 458 -6.42 21.55 13.79
CA MET A 458 -5.83 20.28 13.39
C MET A 458 -5.59 20.21 11.86
N GLY A 459 -6.01 21.21 11.11
CA GLY A 459 -5.96 21.25 9.65
C GLY A 459 -7.16 20.59 8.97
N GLU A 460 -8.16 20.13 9.73
CA GLU A 460 -9.35 19.47 9.19
C GLU A 460 -10.32 20.50 8.61
N ILE A 461 -10.91 20.18 7.46
CA ILE A 461 -11.91 21.03 6.80
C ILE A 461 -13.18 21.08 7.65
N ILE A 462 -13.63 22.27 7.98
CA ILE A 462 -14.88 22.47 8.72
C ILE A 462 -16.05 22.29 7.76
N THR A 463 -16.98 21.40 8.13
CA THR A 463 -18.17 21.09 7.31
C THR A 463 -19.47 21.21 8.11
N ASN A 464 -20.55 21.53 7.39
CA ASN A 464 -21.88 21.47 7.99
C ASN A 464 -22.51 20.06 7.78
N LYS A 465 -23.77 19.88 8.21
CA LYS A 465 -24.47 18.58 8.09
C LYS A 465 -24.68 18.12 6.64
N HIS A 466 -24.55 18.97 5.65
CA HIS A 466 -24.70 18.67 4.22
C HIS A 466 -23.35 18.45 3.53
N GLY A 467 -22.25 18.50 4.29
CA GLY A 467 -20.89 18.41 3.76
C GLY A 467 -20.40 19.67 3.05
N GLU A 468 -21.11 20.81 3.20
CA GLU A 468 -20.72 22.10 2.62
C GLU A 468 -19.54 22.69 3.41
N THR A 469 -18.55 23.22 2.69
CA THR A 469 -17.43 24.01 3.25
C THR A 469 -17.79 25.49 3.37
N SER A 470 -16.83 26.33 3.76
CA SER A 470 -16.95 27.78 3.75
C SER A 470 -17.14 28.37 2.34
N VAL A 471 -16.79 27.62 1.28
CA VAL A 471 -16.86 28.08 -0.11
C VAL A 471 -18.06 27.45 -0.82
N PRO A 472 -19.06 28.23 -1.30
CA PRO A 472 -20.22 27.70 -1.99
C PRO A 472 -19.85 26.87 -3.24
N GLY A 473 -20.44 25.69 -3.37
CA GLY A 473 -20.15 24.74 -4.47
C GLY A 473 -18.96 23.84 -4.22
N ILE A 474 -18.25 24.03 -3.09
CA ILE A 474 -17.18 23.13 -2.64
C ILE A 474 -17.63 22.41 -1.37
N PHE A 475 -17.59 21.09 -1.42
CA PHE A 475 -17.99 20.17 -0.36
C PHE A 475 -16.78 19.40 0.16
N ALA A 476 -16.87 18.77 1.33
CA ALA A 476 -15.83 17.90 1.82
C ALA A 476 -16.43 16.70 2.56
N ALA A 477 -15.70 15.56 2.56
CA ALA A 477 -16.12 14.31 3.18
C ALA A 477 -14.95 13.45 3.64
N GLY A 478 -15.19 12.60 4.63
CA GLY A 478 -14.22 11.63 5.13
C GLY A 478 -13.19 12.23 6.09
N ASP A 479 -12.05 11.56 6.20
CA ASP A 479 -11.06 11.81 7.25
C ASP A 479 -10.34 13.16 7.16
N CYS A 480 -10.42 13.86 6.01
CA CYS A 480 -9.92 15.23 5.87
C CYS A 480 -10.83 16.30 6.51
N THR A 481 -12.04 15.95 6.94
CA THR A 481 -13.00 16.86 7.58
C THR A 481 -12.93 16.81 9.10
N ASP A 482 -13.66 17.69 9.77
CA ASP A 482 -13.82 17.76 11.22
C ASP A 482 -14.78 16.67 11.78
N SER A 483 -15.03 15.59 11.02
CA SER A 483 -15.78 14.43 11.47
C SER A 483 -15.20 13.86 12.76
N ALA A 484 -16.06 13.62 13.75
CA ALA A 484 -15.65 13.18 15.08
C ALA A 484 -14.93 11.83 15.09
N TYR A 485 -15.24 10.96 14.13
CA TYR A 485 -14.67 9.61 14.03
C TYR A 485 -14.16 9.35 12.62
N LYS A 486 -12.94 8.81 12.53
CA LYS A 486 -12.27 8.45 11.27
C LYS A 486 -12.42 6.94 11.06
N GLN A 487 -13.52 6.53 10.45
CA GLN A 487 -13.86 5.12 10.18
C GLN A 487 -14.35 4.97 8.73
N ILE A 488 -14.10 3.81 8.12
CA ILE A 488 -14.49 3.53 6.72
C ILE A 488 -15.98 3.80 6.51
N ILE A 489 -16.84 3.25 7.36
CA ILE A 489 -18.29 3.38 7.23
C ILE A 489 -18.77 4.82 7.41
N ILE A 490 -18.13 5.60 8.28
CA ILE A 490 -18.44 7.02 8.50
C ILE A 490 -17.98 7.85 7.30
N SER A 491 -16.80 7.56 6.76
CA SER A 491 -16.29 8.18 5.54
C SER A 491 -17.21 7.92 4.35
N MET A 492 -17.68 6.68 4.16
CA MET A 492 -18.67 6.35 3.11
C MET A 492 -19.98 7.13 3.29
N GLY A 493 -20.49 7.22 4.53
CA GLY A 493 -21.70 7.96 4.86
C GLY A 493 -21.56 9.46 4.60
N SER A 494 -20.43 10.06 4.99
CA SER A 494 -20.16 11.48 4.74
C SER A 494 -19.98 11.79 3.25
N GLY A 495 -19.34 10.89 2.47
CA GLY A 495 -19.25 10.99 1.02
C GLY A 495 -20.62 11.03 0.33
N ALA A 496 -21.50 10.11 0.71
CA ALA A 496 -22.89 10.10 0.24
C ALA A 496 -23.61 11.42 0.58
N THR A 497 -23.42 11.93 1.81
CA THR A 497 -24.02 13.18 2.27
C THR A 497 -23.54 14.37 1.44
N ALA A 498 -22.23 14.49 1.22
CA ALA A 498 -21.65 15.57 0.41
C ALA A 498 -22.15 15.52 -1.04
N ALA A 499 -22.29 14.35 -1.65
CA ALA A 499 -22.84 14.21 -3.00
C ALA A 499 -24.30 14.65 -3.08
N LEU A 500 -25.11 14.33 -2.08
CA LEU A 500 -26.50 14.79 -2.00
C LEU A 500 -26.57 16.31 -1.79
N GLY A 501 -25.68 16.87 -0.96
CA GLY A 501 -25.54 18.32 -0.77
C GLY A 501 -25.14 19.03 -2.07
N ALA A 502 -24.16 18.49 -2.81
CA ALA A 502 -23.74 19.00 -4.12
C ALA A 502 -24.89 18.97 -5.14
N PHE A 503 -25.66 17.89 -5.16
CA PHE A 503 -26.85 17.82 -6.02
C PHE A 503 -27.88 18.90 -5.64
N ASP A 504 -28.20 19.06 -4.36
CA ASP A 504 -29.15 20.08 -3.89
C ASP A 504 -28.66 21.51 -4.21
N TYR A 505 -27.36 21.73 -4.14
CA TYR A 505 -26.76 23.01 -4.55
C TYR A 505 -26.94 23.27 -6.04
N MET A 506 -26.66 22.29 -6.91
CA MET A 506 -26.78 22.45 -8.37
C MET A 506 -28.21 22.69 -8.87
N ILE A 507 -29.22 22.12 -8.20
CA ILE A 507 -30.62 22.35 -8.59
C ILE A 507 -31.18 23.70 -8.13
N ARG A 508 -30.49 24.38 -7.22
CA ARG A 508 -30.91 25.69 -6.68
C ARG A 508 -30.16 26.88 -7.29
N ASN A 509 -29.02 26.62 -7.88
CA ASN A 509 -28.14 27.60 -8.51
C ASN A 509 -27.91 27.28 -10.00
#